data_2f7938467028a53e8838bbc8d12ec3c4
#
_entry.id   2f7938467028a53e8838bbc8d12ec3c4
#
_cell.length_a   1.000
_cell.length_b   1.000
_cell.length_c   1.000
_cell.angle_alpha   90.00
_cell.angle_beta   90.00
_cell.angle_gamma   90.00
#
_symmetry.space_group_name_H-M   'P 1'
#
loop_
_entity.id
_entity.type
_entity.pdbx_description
1 polymer ?
#
loop_
_entity_poly.entity_id
_entity_poly.type
_entity_poly.pdbx_seq_one_letter_code
_entity_poly.pdbx_strand_id
1 'polypeptide(L)'
;IATAFTLAFSSAYAASVAPVAAENGMVVTAQHLATHVGVDVLKSGGNAVDAAVAVGYALAVVYPAAGNLGGGGFMTIQLADGRKTFLDFREKAPQAATANMYLDKDGNVVPDLSSKGHLAVGVPGTVSGMEMALSKYGTKKRAEVIAPAIKLAENGFALEQGDVDLLHTATDEFKADAKDLGTIFLNKGQPMQVGDKLVQKDLAKTLKEISAKGTDGFYKGWVAKAIVDSSKAGKGIIVQADLDKYKTRELAPIECDYRGYHVVSAPPPSSGGVVICEIMNILEGYPMKELGYHSAQGMHYQIEAMRHAYVDRNSYLGDPDFVKNPIDHLLNRDYAAKLRAAIEPQKAGVSQDIKPGVAPHEGNNTTHYSIVDKWGNAVSVTYTLNDWFGAGVMASKTGVILNDEMDDFTSKVGVPNMYGLIQGEANAIAPGKTPL
;
A
#
# COMPACT_ATOMS: atom_id res chain seq x y z
N ILE A 1 60.66 30.48 14.31
CA ILE A 1 59.97 30.02 13.07
C ILE A 1 58.63 29.40 13.52
N ALA A 2 57.54 30.16 13.37
CA ALA A 2 56.20 29.69 13.66
C ALA A 2 55.56 29.19 12.35
N THR A 3 55.28 27.90 12.25
CA THR A 3 54.62 27.30 11.10
C THR A 3 53.10 27.39 11.34
N ALA A 4 52.43 28.27 10.57
CA ALA A 4 50.98 28.37 10.57
C ALA A 4 50.39 27.20 9.77
N PHE A 5 49.63 26.31 10.42
CA PHE A 5 48.80 25.31 9.78
C PHE A 5 47.48 25.96 9.35
N THR A 6 47.31 26.18 8.06
CA THR A 6 46.04 26.59 7.45
C THR A 6 45.19 25.34 7.28
N LEU A 7 44.20 25.15 8.12
CA LEU A 7 43.13 24.17 7.94
C LEU A 7 42.21 24.66 6.80
N ALA A 8 42.34 24.05 5.63
CA ALA A 8 41.38 24.22 4.55
C ALA A 8 40.11 23.45 4.90
N PHE A 9 39.05 24.14 5.33
CA PHE A 9 37.71 23.59 5.38
C PHE A 9 37.20 23.45 3.95
N SER A 10 37.30 22.24 3.38
CA SER A 10 36.56 21.89 2.20
C SER A 10 35.08 21.70 2.62
N SER A 11 34.23 22.66 2.25
CA SER A 11 32.80 22.52 2.34
C SER A 11 32.39 21.35 1.43
N ALA A 12 32.12 20.19 2.01
CA ALA A 12 31.48 19.10 1.28
C ALA A 12 30.03 19.54 0.97
N TYR A 13 29.82 20.09 -0.20
CA TYR A 13 28.47 20.21 -0.74
C TYR A 13 27.99 18.81 -1.05
N ALA A 14 27.09 18.28 -0.21
CA ALA A 14 26.29 17.14 -0.58
C ALA A 14 25.42 17.58 -1.77
N ALA A 15 25.87 17.31 -2.98
CA ALA A 15 25.10 17.57 -4.18
C ALA A 15 23.88 16.65 -4.17
N SER A 16 22.69 17.22 -3.98
CA SER A 16 21.46 16.49 -4.23
C SER A 16 21.39 16.13 -5.71
N VAL A 17 20.90 14.92 -6.01
CA VAL A 17 20.65 14.52 -7.40
C VAL A 17 19.69 15.53 -8.03
N ALA A 18 20.02 16.03 -9.22
CA ALA A 18 19.15 16.98 -9.92
C ALA A 18 17.78 16.35 -10.21
N PRO A 19 16.69 17.10 -10.02
CA PRO A 19 15.36 16.60 -10.34
C PRO A 19 15.24 16.22 -11.82
N VAL A 20 14.57 15.11 -12.11
CA VAL A 20 14.20 14.76 -13.47
C VAL A 20 13.00 15.61 -13.88
N ALA A 21 13.15 16.39 -14.96
CA ALA A 21 12.07 17.17 -15.55
C ALA A 21 11.55 16.49 -16.82
N ALA A 22 10.24 16.50 -17.03
CA ALA A 22 9.60 15.94 -18.22
C ALA A 22 8.39 16.80 -18.64
N GLU A 23 8.22 17.00 -19.97
CA GLU A 23 7.14 17.82 -20.52
C GLU A 23 5.89 17.00 -20.90
N ASN A 24 6.07 15.73 -21.28
CA ASN A 24 5.03 14.90 -21.89
C ASN A 24 4.46 13.84 -20.95
N GLY A 25 4.79 13.93 -19.67
CA GLY A 25 4.33 13.00 -18.65
C GLY A 25 5.47 12.43 -17.81
N MET A 26 5.13 11.82 -16.70
CA MET A 26 6.08 11.23 -15.77
C MET A 26 5.51 9.97 -15.15
N VAL A 27 6.39 8.98 -14.93
CA VAL A 27 6.12 7.74 -14.20
C VAL A 27 7.16 7.61 -13.10
N VAL A 28 6.73 7.47 -11.85
CA VAL A 28 7.58 7.26 -10.68
C VAL A 28 7.17 6.00 -9.98
N THR A 29 8.08 5.04 -9.84
CA THR A 29 7.85 3.75 -9.18
C THR A 29 9.06 3.35 -8.35
N ALA A 30 8.90 2.35 -7.50
CA ALA A 30 9.98 1.79 -6.68
C ALA A 30 11.02 0.98 -7.49
N GLN A 31 10.67 0.53 -8.73
CA GLN A 31 11.54 -0.35 -9.53
C GLN A 31 11.57 0.12 -11.00
N HIS A 32 12.80 0.32 -11.51
CA HIS A 32 13.02 0.99 -12.80
C HIS A 32 12.42 0.26 -14.02
N LEU A 33 12.36 -1.09 -14.02
CA LEU A 33 11.73 -1.84 -15.11
C LEU A 33 10.23 -1.56 -15.19
N ALA A 34 9.55 -1.41 -14.05
CA ALA A 34 8.14 -1.00 -14.01
C ALA A 34 7.97 0.47 -14.46
N THR A 35 8.90 1.36 -14.08
CA THR A 35 8.93 2.74 -14.59
C THR A 35 9.01 2.75 -16.12
N HIS A 36 9.91 1.95 -16.72
CA HIS A 36 10.05 1.82 -18.16
C HIS A 36 8.76 1.34 -18.84
N VAL A 37 8.09 0.32 -18.25
CA VAL A 37 6.79 -0.17 -18.74
C VAL A 37 5.76 0.97 -18.80
N GLY A 38 5.62 1.76 -17.72
CA GLY A 38 4.70 2.88 -17.69
C GLY A 38 5.03 3.96 -18.74
N VAL A 39 6.31 4.33 -18.87
CA VAL A 39 6.78 5.29 -19.88
C VAL A 39 6.49 4.81 -21.29
N ASP A 40 6.70 3.52 -21.58
CA ASP A 40 6.43 2.95 -22.92
C ASP A 40 4.93 2.96 -23.25
N VAL A 41 4.06 2.72 -22.25
CA VAL A 41 2.60 2.86 -22.41
C VAL A 41 2.24 4.30 -22.74
N LEU A 42 2.78 5.30 -22.01
CA LEU A 42 2.53 6.72 -22.33
C LEU A 42 3.03 7.09 -23.72
N LYS A 43 4.24 6.66 -24.11
CA LYS A 43 4.83 6.90 -25.45
C LYS A 43 4.02 6.26 -26.57
N SER A 44 3.39 5.12 -26.31
CA SER A 44 2.51 4.44 -27.28
C SER A 44 1.10 5.04 -27.35
N GLY A 45 0.86 6.17 -26.69
CA GLY A 45 -0.41 6.90 -26.70
C GLY A 45 -1.45 6.41 -25.69
N GLY A 46 -1.06 5.60 -24.71
CA GLY A 46 -1.89 5.29 -23.54
C GLY A 46 -1.98 6.50 -22.60
N ASN A 47 -3.06 6.59 -21.83
CA ASN A 47 -3.23 7.60 -20.79
C ASN A 47 -2.61 7.18 -19.44
N ALA A 48 -2.67 8.06 -18.44
CA ALA A 48 -2.10 7.79 -17.12
C ALA A 48 -2.70 6.54 -16.43
N VAL A 49 -3.97 6.23 -16.70
CA VAL A 49 -4.63 5.03 -16.13
C VAL A 49 -4.12 3.76 -16.82
N ASP A 50 -3.96 3.76 -18.16
CA ASP A 50 -3.35 2.63 -18.88
C ASP A 50 -1.95 2.33 -18.34
N ALA A 51 -1.15 3.38 -18.15
CA ALA A 51 0.20 3.27 -17.61
C ALA A 51 0.19 2.78 -16.15
N ALA A 52 -0.76 3.25 -15.32
CA ALA A 52 -0.89 2.80 -13.93
C ALA A 52 -1.22 1.31 -13.83
N VAL A 53 -2.13 0.81 -14.67
CA VAL A 53 -2.47 -0.62 -14.71
C VAL A 53 -1.28 -1.46 -15.19
N ALA A 54 -0.58 -1.01 -16.24
CA ALA A 54 0.60 -1.71 -16.75
C ALA A 54 1.74 -1.76 -15.70
N VAL A 55 1.98 -0.65 -14.99
CA VAL A 55 2.94 -0.56 -13.88
C VAL A 55 2.55 -1.50 -12.75
N GLY A 56 1.28 -1.52 -12.33
CA GLY A 56 0.81 -2.41 -11.28
C GLY A 56 1.08 -3.88 -11.61
N TYR A 57 0.77 -4.34 -12.82
CA TYR A 57 1.11 -5.70 -13.25
C TYR A 57 2.62 -5.93 -13.38
N ALA A 58 3.39 -4.93 -13.81
CA ALA A 58 4.85 -5.04 -13.89
C ALA A 58 5.49 -5.15 -12.51
N LEU A 59 5.08 -4.32 -11.53
CA LEU A 59 5.57 -4.37 -10.16
C LEU A 59 5.25 -5.71 -9.47
N ALA A 60 4.13 -6.36 -9.78
CA ALA A 60 3.83 -7.70 -9.30
C ALA A 60 4.89 -8.74 -9.74
N VAL A 61 5.64 -8.45 -10.80
CA VAL A 61 6.74 -9.29 -11.30
C VAL A 61 8.10 -8.83 -10.78
N VAL A 62 8.40 -7.53 -10.89
CA VAL A 62 9.76 -7.01 -10.66
C VAL A 62 9.98 -6.45 -9.26
N TYR A 63 8.93 -6.33 -8.46
CA TYR A 63 8.98 -5.86 -7.06
C TYR A 63 8.10 -6.73 -6.15
N PRO A 64 8.34 -8.07 -6.11
CA PRO A 64 7.42 -9.04 -5.48
C PRO A 64 7.28 -8.89 -3.97
N ALA A 65 8.11 -8.07 -3.33
CA ALA A 65 7.98 -7.77 -1.90
C ALA A 65 6.67 -7.04 -1.56
N ALA A 66 6.17 -6.17 -2.46
CA ALA A 66 4.94 -5.42 -2.25
C ALA A 66 4.06 -5.32 -3.50
N GLY A 67 4.64 -5.33 -4.71
CA GLY A 67 3.91 -5.46 -5.97
C GLY A 67 3.23 -6.82 -6.05
N ASN A 68 1.94 -6.88 -6.40
CA ASN A 68 1.18 -8.09 -6.15
C ASN A 68 -0.01 -8.32 -7.09
N LEU A 69 -0.52 -9.55 -7.07
CA LEU A 69 -1.87 -9.94 -7.52
C LEU A 69 -2.71 -10.45 -6.35
N GLY A 70 -2.06 -10.96 -5.31
CA GLY A 70 -2.70 -11.57 -4.13
C GLY A 70 -2.89 -10.63 -2.94
N GLY A 71 -2.79 -9.34 -3.18
CA GLY A 71 -3.01 -8.27 -2.23
C GLY A 71 -4.11 -7.32 -2.64
N GLY A 72 -4.03 -6.07 -2.21
CA GLY A 72 -4.99 -5.04 -2.52
C GLY A 72 -4.41 -3.63 -2.41
N GLY A 73 -5.28 -2.63 -2.42
CA GLY A 73 -4.85 -1.24 -2.32
C GLY A 73 -5.86 -0.22 -2.79
N PHE A 74 -5.33 0.95 -3.16
CA PHE A 74 -6.09 2.16 -3.46
C PHE A 74 -5.54 2.87 -4.69
N MET A 75 -6.43 3.48 -5.48
CA MET A 75 -6.06 4.30 -6.62
C MET A 75 -6.87 5.59 -6.62
N THR A 76 -6.19 6.72 -6.53
CA THR A 76 -6.79 8.05 -6.74
C THR A 76 -6.54 8.48 -8.17
N ILE A 77 -7.59 8.90 -8.87
CA ILE A 77 -7.54 9.33 -10.27
C ILE A 77 -8.09 10.75 -10.37
N GLN A 78 -7.32 11.63 -10.99
CA GLN A 78 -7.79 12.93 -11.45
C GLN A 78 -7.67 12.97 -12.97
N LEU A 79 -8.78 13.19 -13.65
CA LEU A 79 -8.83 13.30 -15.11
C LEU A 79 -8.60 14.74 -15.56
N ALA A 80 -8.12 14.91 -16.78
CA ALA A 80 -7.87 16.22 -17.39
C ALA A 80 -9.13 17.10 -17.50
N ASP A 81 -10.31 16.51 -17.51
CA ASP A 81 -11.61 17.23 -17.51
C ASP A 81 -12.06 17.68 -16.12
N GLY A 82 -11.25 17.44 -15.08
CA GLY A 82 -11.51 17.83 -13.70
C GLY A 82 -12.26 16.79 -12.87
N ARG A 83 -12.74 15.69 -13.45
CA ARG A 83 -13.35 14.60 -12.69
C ARG A 83 -12.30 13.93 -11.80
N LYS A 84 -12.70 13.61 -10.58
CA LYS A 84 -11.89 12.94 -9.58
C LYS A 84 -12.62 11.71 -9.09
N THR A 85 -11.91 10.62 -8.88
CA THR A 85 -12.46 9.39 -8.32
C THR A 85 -11.43 8.63 -7.52
N PHE A 86 -11.90 7.74 -6.69
CA PHE A 86 -11.09 6.85 -5.88
C PHE A 86 -11.58 5.42 -6.03
N LEU A 87 -10.67 4.51 -6.35
CA LEU A 87 -10.93 3.09 -6.44
C LEU A 87 -10.33 2.40 -5.20
N ASP A 88 -11.21 1.76 -4.45
CA ASP A 88 -10.87 0.95 -3.30
C ASP A 88 -10.94 -0.53 -3.70
N PHE A 89 -9.76 -1.13 -3.80
CA PHE A 89 -9.57 -2.55 -4.06
C PHE A 89 -8.75 -3.23 -2.94
N ARG A 90 -8.87 -2.67 -1.73
CA ARG A 90 -8.28 -3.25 -0.53
C ARG A 90 -8.90 -4.62 -0.24
N GLU A 91 -8.16 -5.44 0.43
CA GLU A 91 -8.57 -6.78 0.83
C GLU A 91 -9.81 -6.73 1.73
N LYS A 92 -10.53 -7.84 1.76
CA LYS A 92 -11.69 -8.01 2.65
C LYS A 92 -11.53 -9.24 3.51
N ALA A 93 -12.00 -9.16 4.75
CA ALA A 93 -12.10 -10.32 5.61
C ALA A 93 -12.98 -11.41 4.95
N PRO A 94 -12.54 -12.68 4.91
CA PRO A 94 -13.37 -13.77 4.44
C PRO A 94 -14.69 -13.87 5.22
N GLN A 95 -15.75 -14.45 4.62
CA GLN A 95 -17.06 -14.57 5.26
C GLN A 95 -17.04 -15.44 6.54
N ALA A 96 -16.04 -16.29 6.69
CA ALA A 96 -15.85 -17.11 7.89
C ALA A 96 -15.02 -16.40 8.99
N ALA A 97 -14.57 -15.18 8.77
CA ALA A 97 -13.81 -14.44 9.77
C ALA A 97 -14.67 -14.08 10.99
N THR A 98 -14.06 -14.09 12.17
CA THR A 98 -14.72 -13.74 13.44
C THR A 98 -13.85 -12.78 14.24
N ALA A 99 -14.46 -11.97 15.10
CA ALA A 99 -13.75 -10.98 15.92
C ALA A 99 -12.63 -11.59 16.80
N ASN A 100 -12.80 -12.85 17.20
CA ASN A 100 -11.88 -13.52 18.15
C ASN A 100 -10.96 -14.55 17.47
N MET A 101 -10.88 -14.58 16.12
CA MET A 101 -10.15 -15.63 15.40
C MET A 101 -8.65 -15.69 15.67
N TYR A 102 -8.09 -14.62 16.20
CA TYR A 102 -6.66 -14.49 16.54
C TYR A 102 -6.39 -14.56 18.07
N LEU A 103 -7.43 -14.88 18.86
CA LEU A 103 -7.30 -15.00 20.30
C LEU A 103 -7.18 -16.47 20.72
N ASP A 104 -6.41 -16.70 21.79
CA ASP A 104 -6.39 -17.98 22.48
C ASP A 104 -7.65 -18.17 23.37
N LYS A 105 -7.76 -19.33 24.02
CA LYS A 105 -8.88 -19.64 24.92
C LYS A 105 -9.01 -18.71 26.14
N ASP A 106 -7.93 -18.01 26.48
CA ASP A 106 -7.88 -17.09 27.61
C ASP A 106 -8.08 -15.62 27.15
N GLY A 107 -8.35 -15.41 25.84
CA GLY A 107 -8.62 -14.13 25.22
C GLY A 107 -7.37 -13.28 24.96
N ASN A 108 -6.18 -13.89 24.90
CA ASN A 108 -4.95 -13.21 24.52
C ASN A 108 -4.70 -13.34 23.02
N VAL A 109 -4.12 -12.31 22.40
CA VAL A 109 -3.69 -12.36 21.00
C VAL A 109 -2.58 -13.40 20.86
N VAL A 110 -2.76 -14.32 19.91
CA VAL A 110 -1.74 -15.32 19.55
C VAL A 110 -0.72 -14.65 18.63
N PRO A 111 0.57 -14.60 19.01
CA PRO A 111 1.60 -14.00 18.20
C PRO A 111 1.65 -14.57 16.78
N ASP A 112 1.89 -13.72 15.80
CA ASP A 112 2.06 -14.02 14.38
C ASP A 112 0.84 -14.67 13.67
N LEU A 113 -0.25 -14.95 14.37
CA LEU A 113 -1.40 -15.64 13.77
C LEU A 113 -2.16 -14.76 12.78
N SER A 114 -2.12 -13.44 12.95
CA SER A 114 -2.72 -12.45 12.04
C SER A 114 -1.79 -12.00 10.91
N SER A 115 -0.47 -12.30 11.00
CA SER A 115 0.53 -11.84 10.03
C SER A 115 1.24 -12.97 9.26
N LYS A 116 1.16 -14.22 9.69
CA LYS A 116 1.83 -15.35 9.04
C LYS A 116 0.88 -16.49 8.70
N GLY A 117 1.10 -17.10 7.52
CA GLY A 117 0.33 -18.25 7.05
C GLY A 117 -1.05 -17.91 6.52
N HIS A 118 -1.79 -18.94 6.09
CA HIS A 118 -3.03 -18.75 5.34
C HIS A 118 -4.21 -18.16 6.14
N LEU A 119 -4.15 -18.16 7.48
CA LEU A 119 -5.19 -17.53 8.30
C LEU A 119 -5.09 -16.00 8.31
N ALA A 120 -3.91 -15.46 8.03
CA ALA A 120 -3.63 -14.02 7.92
C ALA A 120 -4.15 -13.40 6.61
N VAL A 121 -4.58 -14.22 5.64
CA VAL A 121 -4.86 -13.76 4.27
C VAL A 121 -6.27 -13.18 4.17
N GLY A 122 -6.35 -11.91 3.77
CA GLY A 122 -7.58 -11.26 3.30
C GLY A 122 -7.89 -11.63 1.84
N VAL A 123 -9.16 -11.50 1.44
CA VAL A 123 -9.61 -11.76 0.06
C VAL A 123 -8.97 -10.73 -0.89
N PRO A 124 -8.14 -11.14 -1.87
CA PRO A 124 -7.38 -10.23 -2.70
C PRO A 124 -8.23 -9.32 -3.59
N GLY A 125 -7.79 -8.07 -3.79
CA GLY A 125 -8.52 -7.07 -4.56
C GLY A 125 -7.80 -6.52 -5.79
N THR A 126 -6.47 -6.63 -5.87
CA THR A 126 -5.64 -5.97 -6.90
C THR A 126 -6.15 -6.18 -8.33
N VAL A 127 -6.44 -7.43 -8.72
CA VAL A 127 -6.87 -7.72 -10.10
C VAL A 127 -8.22 -7.06 -10.41
N SER A 128 -9.16 -7.05 -9.47
CA SER A 128 -10.45 -6.37 -9.62
C SER A 128 -10.29 -4.85 -9.76
N GLY A 129 -9.40 -4.25 -8.96
CA GLY A 129 -9.09 -2.82 -9.03
C GLY A 129 -8.48 -2.40 -10.35
N MET A 130 -7.45 -3.13 -10.80
CA MET A 130 -6.79 -2.86 -12.09
C MET A 130 -7.75 -3.01 -13.28
N GLU A 131 -8.61 -4.03 -13.26
CA GLU A 131 -9.62 -4.23 -14.30
C GLU A 131 -10.70 -3.13 -14.30
N MET A 132 -11.15 -2.68 -13.12
CA MET A 132 -12.08 -1.56 -13.02
C MET A 132 -11.46 -0.26 -13.54
N ALA A 133 -10.23 0.05 -13.13
CA ALA A 133 -9.52 1.23 -13.60
C ALA A 133 -9.39 1.23 -15.13
N LEU A 134 -8.90 0.13 -15.71
CA LEU A 134 -8.69 0.01 -17.13
C LEU A 134 -10.00 0.10 -17.92
N SER A 135 -11.05 -0.60 -17.46
CA SER A 135 -12.32 -0.67 -18.18
C SER A 135 -13.09 0.66 -18.19
N LYS A 136 -12.97 1.46 -17.10
CA LYS A 136 -13.70 2.73 -16.96
C LYS A 136 -12.92 3.95 -17.46
N TYR A 137 -11.60 3.94 -17.29
CA TYR A 137 -10.75 5.13 -17.46
C TYR A 137 -9.58 4.92 -18.40
N GLY A 138 -9.26 3.68 -18.75
CA GLY A 138 -8.22 3.35 -19.72
C GLY A 138 -8.68 3.51 -21.17
N THR A 139 -7.71 3.54 -22.08
CA THR A 139 -7.91 3.64 -23.53
C THR A 139 -7.29 2.47 -24.29
N LYS A 140 -6.39 1.73 -23.64
CA LYS A 140 -5.70 0.57 -24.20
C LYS A 140 -6.46 -0.73 -23.93
N LYS A 141 -6.19 -1.75 -24.75
CA LYS A 141 -6.72 -3.09 -24.51
C LYS A 141 -5.97 -3.76 -23.36
N ARG A 142 -6.66 -4.56 -22.57
CA ARG A 142 -6.08 -5.36 -21.48
C ARG A 142 -4.83 -6.11 -21.90
N ALA A 143 -4.87 -6.80 -23.03
CA ALA A 143 -3.75 -7.57 -23.54
C ALA A 143 -2.50 -6.71 -23.81
N GLU A 144 -2.67 -5.45 -24.21
CA GLU A 144 -1.56 -4.54 -24.47
C GLU A 144 -0.88 -4.09 -23.17
N VAL A 145 -1.67 -3.77 -22.13
CA VAL A 145 -1.12 -3.28 -20.84
C VAL A 145 -0.52 -4.39 -19.99
N ILE A 146 -0.98 -5.64 -20.13
CA ILE A 146 -0.43 -6.78 -19.35
C ILE A 146 0.76 -7.43 -20.07
N ALA A 147 0.89 -7.34 -21.38
CA ALA A 147 1.94 -8.00 -22.16
C ALA A 147 3.37 -7.74 -21.64
N PRO A 148 3.77 -6.51 -21.24
CA PRO A 148 5.10 -6.28 -20.67
C PRO A 148 5.37 -7.10 -19.40
N ALA A 149 4.42 -7.19 -18.48
CA ALA A 149 4.52 -7.97 -17.25
C ALA A 149 4.66 -9.48 -17.55
N ILE A 150 3.86 -10.00 -18.50
CA ILE A 150 3.99 -11.40 -18.97
C ILE A 150 5.40 -11.66 -19.48
N LYS A 151 5.93 -10.76 -20.32
CA LYS A 151 7.29 -10.90 -20.88
C LYS A 151 8.37 -10.89 -19.80
N LEU A 152 8.27 -10.00 -18.82
CA LEU A 152 9.20 -9.93 -17.68
C LEU A 152 9.15 -11.22 -16.85
N ALA A 153 7.96 -11.75 -16.56
CA ALA A 153 7.79 -12.97 -15.78
C ALA A 153 8.29 -14.22 -16.54
N GLU A 154 8.02 -14.34 -17.84
CA GLU A 154 8.44 -15.48 -18.66
C GLU A 154 9.93 -15.52 -18.94
N ASN A 155 10.48 -14.38 -19.37
CA ASN A 155 11.87 -14.28 -19.77
C ASN A 155 12.79 -14.03 -18.58
N GLY A 156 12.25 -13.52 -17.47
CA GLY A 156 13.00 -13.09 -16.30
C GLY A 156 13.83 -11.83 -16.55
N PHE A 157 14.37 -11.31 -15.47
CA PHE A 157 15.26 -10.14 -15.44
C PHE A 157 16.41 -10.39 -14.46
N ALA A 158 17.52 -9.69 -14.67
CA ALA A 158 18.67 -9.76 -13.77
C ALA A 158 18.38 -8.93 -12.51
N LEU A 159 18.67 -9.50 -11.34
CA LEU A 159 18.52 -8.82 -10.06
C LEU A 159 19.62 -7.79 -9.84
N GLU A 160 19.22 -6.60 -9.38
CA GLU A 160 20.13 -5.56 -8.89
C GLU A 160 20.25 -5.63 -7.36
N GLN A 161 21.13 -4.79 -6.78
CA GLN A 161 21.38 -4.83 -5.33
C GLN A 161 20.12 -4.62 -4.51
N GLY A 162 19.28 -3.63 -4.87
CA GLY A 162 18.03 -3.35 -4.16
C GLY A 162 17.02 -4.51 -4.21
N ASP A 163 16.97 -5.24 -5.33
CA ASP A 163 16.12 -6.43 -5.46
C ASP A 163 16.61 -7.54 -4.53
N VAL A 164 17.94 -7.76 -4.49
CA VAL A 164 18.57 -8.78 -3.64
C VAL A 164 18.40 -8.46 -2.17
N ASP A 165 18.59 -7.20 -1.77
CA ASP A 165 18.41 -6.77 -0.38
C ASP A 165 16.98 -7.07 0.11
N LEU A 166 15.97 -6.79 -0.72
CA LEU A 166 14.58 -7.12 -0.41
C LEU A 166 14.33 -8.63 -0.33
N LEU A 167 14.82 -9.42 -1.29
CA LEU A 167 14.67 -10.89 -1.26
C LEU A 167 15.32 -11.50 -0.02
N HIS A 168 16.43 -10.93 0.45
CA HIS A 168 17.13 -11.44 1.62
C HIS A 168 16.33 -11.24 2.92
N THR A 169 15.43 -10.25 3.00
CA THR A 169 14.58 -10.02 4.17
C THR A 169 13.64 -11.21 4.46
N ALA A 170 13.23 -11.96 3.41
CA ALA A 170 12.27 -13.07 3.50
C ALA A 170 12.92 -14.45 3.22
N THR A 171 14.25 -14.55 3.37
CA THR A 171 14.98 -15.81 3.07
C THR A 171 14.47 -17.00 3.88
N ASP A 172 14.10 -16.80 5.14
CA ASP A 172 13.65 -17.89 6.01
C ASP A 172 12.22 -18.35 5.63
N GLU A 173 11.34 -17.43 5.25
CA GLU A 173 10.03 -17.73 4.68
C GLU A 173 10.16 -18.52 3.38
N PHE A 174 11.07 -18.14 2.49
CA PHE A 174 11.32 -18.86 1.24
C PHE A 174 11.85 -20.29 1.49
N LYS A 175 12.65 -20.50 2.51
CA LYS A 175 13.10 -21.83 2.92
C LYS A 175 11.99 -22.64 3.58
N ALA A 176 11.14 -22.00 4.37
CA ALA A 176 10.00 -22.65 5.02
C ALA A 176 8.96 -23.11 3.99
N ASP A 177 8.68 -22.30 2.96
CA ASP A 177 7.84 -22.68 1.81
C ASP A 177 8.70 -23.14 0.60
N ALA A 178 9.51 -24.15 0.80
CA ALA A 178 10.46 -24.63 -0.21
C ALA A 178 9.80 -25.16 -1.49
N LYS A 179 8.49 -25.45 -1.48
CA LYS A 179 7.77 -26.01 -2.63
C LYS A 179 7.24 -24.97 -3.59
N ASP A 180 6.88 -23.79 -3.09
CA ASP A 180 6.31 -22.70 -3.86
C ASP A 180 7.26 -21.49 -3.85
N LEU A 181 7.35 -20.69 -2.77
CA LEU A 181 8.22 -19.51 -2.70
C LEU A 181 9.70 -19.86 -2.94
N GLY A 182 10.21 -20.91 -2.28
CA GLY A 182 11.60 -21.29 -2.38
C GLY A 182 12.03 -21.73 -3.78
N THR A 183 11.12 -22.29 -4.60
CA THR A 183 11.44 -22.67 -5.99
C THR A 183 11.65 -21.45 -6.90
N ILE A 184 11.09 -20.30 -6.53
CA ILE A 184 11.12 -19.06 -7.31
C ILE A 184 12.20 -18.12 -6.79
N PHE A 185 12.24 -17.89 -5.47
CA PHE A 185 13.04 -16.84 -4.84
C PHE A 185 14.36 -17.31 -4.23
N LEU A 186 14.67 -18.60 -4.35
CA LEU A 186 15.99 -19.15 -4.01
C LEU A 186 16.68 -19.75 -5.25
N ASN A 187 17.99 -19.55 -5.36
CA ASN A 187 18.81 -20.19 -6.37
C ASN A 187 19.34 -21.53 -5.82
N LYS A 188 18.73 -22.65 -6.24
CA LYS A 188 19.07 -24.02 -5.74
C LYS A 188 19.03 -24.10 -4.21
N GLY A 189 18.05 -23.46 -3.58
CA GLY A 189 17.87 -23.45 -2.12
C GLY A 189 18.77 -22.44 -1.37
N GLN A 190 19.55 -21.63 -2.08
CA GLN A 190 20.37 -20.55 -1.51
C GLN A 190 19.80 -19.18 -1.86
N PRO A 191 20.04 -18.16 -1.04
CA PRO A 191 19.65 -16.79 -1.36
C PRO A 191 20.19 -16.34 -2.72
N MET A 192 19.34 -15.66 -3.50
CA MET A 192 19.73 -15.10 -4.79
C MET A 192 20.76 -13.99 -4.62
N GLN A 193 21.58 -13.77 -5.66
CA GLN A 193 22.66 -12.79 -5.69
C GLN A 193 22.45 -11.78 -6.82
N VAL A 194 23.14 -10.65 -6.74
CA VAL A 194 23.17 -9.64 -7.82
C VAL A 194 23.61 -10.31 -9.12
N GLY A 195 22.85 -10.06 -10.19
CA GLY A 195 23.05 -10.66 -11.51
C GLY A 195 22.35 -12.00 -11.70
N ASP A 196 21.86 -12.65 -10.64
CA ASP A 196 20.98 -13.82 -10.80
C ASP A 196 19.71 -13.41 -11.57
N LYS A 197 19.17 -14.37 -12.32
CA LYS A 197 17.99 -14.15 -13.14
C LYS A 197 16.73 -14.64 -12.43
N LEU A 198 15.84 -13.72 -12.05
CA LEU A 198 14.54 -14.09 -11.49
C LEU A 198 13.55 -14.39 -12.62
N VAL A 199 13.06 -15.64 -12.67
CA VAL A 199 12.09 -16.13 -13.66
C VAL A 199 10.87 -16.67 -12.94
N GLN A 200 9.66 -16.18 -13.30
CA GLN A 200 8.39 -16.47 -12.61
C GLN A 200 7.38 -17.08 -13.59
N LYS A 201 7.65 -18.30 -14.08
CA LYS A 201 6.84 -18.95 -15.12
C LYS A 201 5.37 -19.17 -14.72
N ASP A 202 5.12 -19.50 -13.45
CA ASP A 202 3.77 -19.72 -12.97
C ASP A 202 3.00 -18.39 -12.87
N LEU A 203 3.65 -17.31 -12.42
CA LEU A 203 3.07 -15.97 -12.46
C LEU A 203 2.76 -15.52 -13.90
N ALA A 204 3.63 -15.85 -14.86
CA ALA A 204 3.37 -15.57 -16.27
C ALA A 204 2.11 -16.29 -16.80
N LYS A 205 1.85 -17.54 -16.37
CA LYS A 205 0.61 -18.27 -16.70
C LYS A 205 -0.63 -17.57 -16.11
N THR A 206 -0.54 -17.15 -14.86
CA THR A 206 -1.62 -16.39 -14.18
C THR A 206 -1.88 -15.07 -14.89
N LEU A 207 -0.84 -14.30 -15.24
CA LEU A 207 -0.98 -13.05 -16.00
C LEU A 207 -1.59 -13.26 -17.40
N LYS A 208 -1.27 -14.35 -18.08
CA LYS A 208 -1.90 -14.73 -19.35
C LYS A 208 -3.39 -15.04 -19.20
N GLU A 209 -3.76 -15.73 -18.12
CA GLU A 209 -5.15 -16.04 -17.81
C GLU A 209 -5.96 -14.75 -17.55
N ILE A 210 -5.40 -13.82 -16.75
CA ILE A 210 -5.99 -12.50 -16.50
C ILE A 210 -6.06 -11.70 -17.80
N SER A 211 -5.01 -11.68 -18.60
CA SER A 211 -4.98 -11.00 -19.91
C SER A 211 -6.11 -11.45 -20.83
N ALA A 212 -6.40 -12.77 -20.84
CA ALA A 212 -7.43 -13.36 -21.67
C ALA A 212 -8.85 -13.15 -21.13
N LYS A 213 -9.06 -13.27 -19.81
CA LYS A 213 -10.38 -13.38 -19.17
C LYS A 213 -10.73 -12.26 -18.18
N GLY A 214 -9.83 -11.31 -17.93
CA GLY A 214 -10.02 -10.24 -16.96
C GLY A 214 -10.15 -10.78 -15.55
N THR A 215 -11.08 -10.22 -14.78
CA THR A 215 -11.38 -10.67 -13.40
C THR A 215 -11.68 -12.16 -13.30
N ASP A 216 -12.38 -12.74 -14.28
CA ASP A 216 -12.70 -14.17 -14.29
C ASP A 216 -11.45 -15.04 -14.39
N GLY A 217 -10.35 -14.53 -14.96
CA GLY A 217 -9.06 -15.21 -15.01
C GLY A 217 -8.37 -15.35 -13.64
N PHE A 218 -8.80 -14.58 -12.64
CA PHE A 218 -8.25 -14.64 -11.29
C PHE A 218 -9.27 -15.18 -10.27
N TYR A 219 -10.50 -14.66 -10.27
CA TYR A 219 -11.52 -14.99 -9.27
C TYR A 219 -12.31 -16.26 -9.59
N LYS A 220 -12.12 -16.84 -10.78
CA LYS A 220 -12.72 -18.10 -11.23
C LYS A 220 -11.68 -19.04 -11.83
N GLY A 221 -12.10 -20.27 -12.13
CA GLY A 221 -11.26 -21.24 -12.81
C GLY A 221 -10.10 -21.74 -11.97
N TRP A 222 -8.96 -22.04 -12.63
CA TRP A 222 -7.85 -22.72 -11.99
C TRP A 222 -7.07 -21.86 -10.97
N VAL A 223 -6.97 -20.54 -11.19
CA VAL A 223 -6.28 -19.61 -10.25
C VAL A 223 -7.06 -19.53 -8.94
N ALA A 224 -8.36 -19.25 -9.03
CA ALA A 224 -9.24 -19.21 -7.86
C ALA A 224 -9.22 -20.55 -7.09
N LYS A 225 -9.30 -21.66 -7.84
CA LYS A 225 -9.20 -22.99 -7.23
C LYS A 225 -7.88 -23.20 -6.48
N ALA A 226 -6.77 -22.76 -7.04
CA ALA A 226 -5.45 -22.87 -6.39
C ALA A 226 -5.39 -22.02 -5.10
N ILE A 227 -5.95 -20.79 -5.10
CA ILE A 227 -6.04 -19.96 -3.90
C ILE A 227 -6.86 -20.68 -2.80
N VAL A 228 -8.03 -21.21 -3.14
CA VAL A 228 -8.91 -21.92 -2.20
C VAL A 228 -8.28 -23.21 -1.69
N ASP A 229 -7.66 -24.00 -2.57
CA ASP A 229 -7.00 -25.26 -2.18
C ASP A 229 -5.81 -24.99 -1.24
N SER A 230 -4.99 -23.96 -1.54
CA SER A 230 -3.87 -23.55 -0.70
C SER A 230 -4.34 -23.02 0.66
N SER A 231 -5.39 -22.18 0.67
CA SER A 231 -6.03 -21.71 1.90
C SER A 231 -6.45 -22.89 2.77
N LYS A 232 -7.19 -23.85 2.22
CA LYS A 232 -7.64 -25.05 2.94
C LYS A 232 -6.47 -25.89 3.46
N ALA A 233 -5.45 -26.12 2.63
CA ALA A 233 -4.29 -26.92 3.02
C ALA A 233 -3.49 -26.26 4.15
N GLY A 234 -3.38 -24.92 4.15
CA GLY A 234 -2.73 -24.11 5.17
C GLY A 234 -3.62 -23.70 6.34
N LYS A 235 -4.81 -24.29 6.48
CA LYS A 235 -5.80 -23.98 7.54
C LYS A 235 -6.32 -22.53 7.50
N GLY A 236 -6.26 -21.88 6.34
CA GLY A 236 -6.94 -20.62 6.08
C GLY A 236 -8.45 -20.80 5.89
N ILE A 237 -9.15 -19.68 5.75
CA ILE A 237 -10.61 -19.65 5.72
C ILE A 237 -11.20 -19.10 4.42
N ILE A 238 -10.38 -18.76 3.42
CA ILE A 238 -10.86 -18.31 2.11
C ILE A 238 -11.49 -19.48 1.36
N VAL A 239 -12.71 -19.27 0.87
CA VAL A 239 -13.44 -20.21 0.02
C VAL A 239 -13.85 -19.54 -1.31
N GLN A 240 -14.31 -20.33 -2.29
CA GLN A 240 -14.70 -19.79 -3.61
C GLN A 240 -15.75 -18.69 -3.51
N ALA A 241 -16.69 -18.79 -2.58
CA ALA A 241 -17.73 -17.78 -2.38
C ALA A 241 -17.20 -16.40 -1.95
N ASP A 242 -16.03 -16.34 -1.30
CA ASP A 242 -15.38 -15.08 -0.96
C ASP A 242 -14.81 -14.40 -2.21
N LEU A 243 -14.18 -15.19 -3.08
CA LEU A 243 -13.65 -14.71 -4.37
C LEU A 243 -14.78 -14.28 -5.31
N ASP A 244 -15.88 -15.02 -5.40
CA ASP A 244 -17.05 -14.70 -6.23
C ASP A 244 -17.74 -13.39 -5.82
N LYS A 245 -17.70 -13.06 -4.51
CA LYS A 245 -18.34 -11.87 -3.95
C LYS A 245 -17.47 -10.63 -3.98
N TYR A 246 -16.15 -10.79 -4.18
CA TYR A 246 -15.24 -9.64 -4.14
C TYR A 246 -15.58 -8.62 -5.23
N LYS A 247 -15.64 -7.35 -4.83
CA LYS A 247 -15.86 -6.21 -5.74
C LYS A 247 -15.07 -5.01 -5.26
N THR A 248 -14.36 -4.38 -6.20
CA THR A 248 -13.78 -3.05 -6.03
C THR A 248 -14.88 -2.03 -5.82
N ARG A 249 -14.69 -1.09 -4.89
CA ARG A 249 -15.58 0.06 -4.70
C ARG A 249 -15.04 1.27 -5.47
N GLU A 250 -15.94 2.09 -5.98
CA GLU A 250 -15.62 3.41 -6.50
C GLU A 250 -16.26 4.46 -5.61
N LEU A 251 -15.45 5.33 -5.04
CA LEU A 251 -15.84 6.27 -4.00
C LEU A 251 -15.45 7.70 -4.41
N ALA A 252 -16.10 8.70 -3.80
CA ALA A 252 -15.64 10.08 -3.88
C ALA A 252 -14.37 10.23 -3.01
N PRO A 253 -13.31 10.88 -3.52
CA PRO A 253 -12.12 11.15 -2.73
C PRO A 253 -12.41 12.16 -1.60
N ILE A 254 -11.52 12.21 -0.60
CA ILE A 254 -11.44 13.31 0.35
C ILE A 254 -10.73 14.47 -0.32
N GLU A 255 -11.29 15.67 -0.18
CA GLU A 255 -10.71 16.90 -0.72
C GLU A 255 -10.56 17.96 0.37
N CYS A 256 -9.45 18.68 0.37
CA CYS A 256 -9.21 19.82 1.25
C CYS A 256 -8.26 20.83 0.63
N ASP A 257 -8.27 22.05 1.14
CA ASP A 257 -7.38 23.12 0.68
C ASP A 257 -6.39 23.50 1.77
N TYR A 258 -5.13 23.63 1.41
CA TYR A 258 -4.06 24.05 2.29
C TYR A 258 -3.12 25.04 1.60
N ARG A 259 -3.09 26.29 2.08
CA ARG A 259 -2.16 27.34 1.62
C ARG A 259 -2.14 27.54 0.11
N GLY A 260 -3.31 27.49 -0.52
CA GLY A 260 -3.48 27.66 -1.96
C GLY A 260 -3.29 26.39 -2.81
N TYR A 261 -3.02 25.26 -2.18
CA TYR A 261 -3.00 23.97 -2.83
C TYR A 261 -4.29 23.21 -2.56
N HIS A 262 -4.80 22.55 -3.58
CA HIS A 262 -5.95 21.65 -3.48
C HIS A 262 -5.45 20.21 -3.36
N VAL A 263 -5.83 19.52 -2.30
CA VAL A 263 -5.42 18.15 -1.97
C VAL A 263 -6.56 17.20 -2.27
N VAL A 264 -6.29 16.14 -3.02
CA VAL A 264 -7.22 15.05 -3.32
C VAL A 264 -6.61 13.75 -2.80
N SER A 265 -7.29 13.07 -1.91
CA SER A 265 -6.73 11.90 -1.22
C SER A 265 -7.79 10.83 -0.93
N ALA A 266 -7.36 9.72 -0.34
CA ALA A 266 -8.16 8.54 -0.10
C ALA A 266 -9.23 8.74 0.99
N PRO A 267 -10.49 8.34 0.76
CA PRO A 267 -11.51 8.25 1.81
C PRO A 267 -11.37 6.95 2.61
N PRO A 268 -12.07 6.79 3.76
CA PRO A 268 -12.17 5.50 4.42
C PRO A 268 -12.63 4.35 3.47
N PRO A 269 -12.09 3.13 3.60
CA PRO A 269 -11.33 2.62 4.76
C PRO A 269 -9.90 3.13 4.86
N SER A 270 -9.32 3.75 3.84
CA SER A 270 -8.06 4.46 4.03
C SER A 270 -8.25 5.67 4.96
N SER A 271 -7.44 5.77 5.97
CA SER A 271 -7.44 6.94 6.86
C SER A 271 -6.68 8.13 6.26
N GLY A 272 -5.89 7.92 5.20
CA GLY A 272 -4.89 8.86 4.71
C GLY A 272 -5.45 10.24 4.39
N GLY A 273 -6.56 10.32 3.66
CA GLY A 273 -7.15 11.62 3.29
C GLY A 273 -7.68 12.41 4.48
N VAL A 274 -8.37 11.73 5.40
CA VAL A 274 -8.90 12.39 6.62
C VAL A 274 -7.75 12.90 7.49
N VAL A 275 -6.78 12.03 7.78
CA VAL A 275 -5.63 12.37 8.64
C VAL A 275 -4.80 13.52 8.07
N ILE A 276 -4.46 13.46 6.77
CA ILE A 276 -3.68 14.51 6.11
C ILE A 276 -4.44 15.86 6.15
N CYS A 277 -5.72 15.87 5.80
CA CYS A 277 -6.51 17.09 5.81
C CYS A 277 -6.70 17.67 7.23
N GLU A 278 -6.88 16.82 8.24
CA GLU A 278 -6.97 17.24 9.63
C GLU A 278 -5.64 17.84 10.12
N ILE A 279 -4.50 17.19 9.84
CA ILE A 279 -3.17 17.73 10.15
C ILE A 279 -2.98 19.11 9.47
N MET A 280 -3.30 19.23 8.20
CA MET A 280 -3.18 20.48 7.44
C MET A 280 -4.07 21.57 8.03
N ASN A 281 -5.31 21.27 8.43
CA ASN A 281 -6.22 22.20 9.09
C ASN A 281 -5.67 22.70 10.46
N ILE A 282 -5.03 21.80 11.23
CA ILE A 282 -4.34 22.19 12.47
C ILE A 282 -3.16 23.11 12.16
N LEU A 283 -2.32 22.74 11.19
CA LEU A 283 -1.09 23.49 10.84
C LEU A 283 -1.36 24.82 10.14
N GLU A 284 -2.53 25.04 9.55
CA GLU A 284 -2.86 26.26 8.83
C GLU A 284 -2.81 27.52 9.74
N GLY A 285 -3.04 27.36 11.03
CA GLY A 285 -2.97 28.43 12.01
C GLY A 285 -1.57 28.80 12.50
N TYR A 286 -0.53 28.10 12.09
CA TYR A 286 0.86 28.38 12.48
C TYR A 286 1.65 29.03 11.32
N PRO A 287 2.60 29.92 11.62
CA PRO A 287 3.42 30.58 10.60
C PRO A 287 4.58 29.65 10.13
N MET A 288 4.24 28.50 9.55
CA MET A 288 5.20 27.43 9.22
C MET A 288 6.32 27.90 8.28
N LYS A 289 6.04 28.88 7.39
CA LYS A 289 7.04 29.43 6.47
C LYS A 289 8.09 30.24 7.23
N GLU A 290 7.65 31.08 8.16
CA GLU A 290 8.49 31.95 9.00
C GLU A 290 9.31 31.16 10.00
N LEU A 291 8.80 30.03 10.47
CA LEU A 291 9.50 29.11 11.37
C LEU A 291 10.70 28.45 10.67
N GLY A 292 10.64 28.31 9.35
CA GLY A 292 11.71 27.73 8.54
C GLY A 292 11.65 26.21 8.44
N TYR A 293 12.28 25.71 7.38
CA TYR A 293 12.33 24.28 7.08
C TYR A 293 13.13 23.52 8.15
N HIS A 294 12.58 22.42 8.67
CA HIS A 294 13.16 21.58 9.73
C HIS A 294 13.53 22.33 11.01
N SER A 295 12.91 23.47 11.30
CA SER A 295 13.11 24.13 12.59
C SER A 295 12.50 23.29 13.73
N ALA A 296 13.11 23.34 14.91
CA ALA A 296 12.60 22.60 16.08
C ALA A 296 11.14 22.96 16.40
N GLN A 297 10.76 24.23 16.29
CA GLN A 297 9.39 24.68 16.52
C GLN A 297 8.42 24.20 15.45
N GLY A 298 8.83 24.22 14.16
CA GLY A 298 8.02 23.70 13.06
C GLY A 298 7.80 22.19 13.19
N MET A 299 8.85 21.44 13.51
CA MET A 299 8.78 20.00 13.80
C MET A 299 7.88 19.69 15.00
N HIS A 300 7.97 20.48 16.08
CA HIS A 300 7.11 20.34 17.24
C HIS A 300 5.62 20.44 16.85
N TYR A 301 5.22 21.48 16.13
CA TYR A 301 3.82 21.64 15.70
C TYR A 301 3.36 20.53 14.76
N GLN A 302 4.22 20.05 13.85
CA GLN A 302 3.90 18.92 12.98
C GLN A 302 3.64 17.64 13.79
N ILE A 303 4.52 17.30 14.74
CA ILE A 303 4.39 16.11 15.57
C ILE A 303 3.12 16.18 16.42
N GLU A 304 2.83 17.32 17.05
CA GLU A 304 1.63 17.46 17.88
C GLU A 304 0.36 17.38 17.02
N ALA A 305 0.32 17.99 15.83
CA ALA A 305 -0.81 17.88 14.91
C ALA A 305 -1.03 16.41 14.46
N MET A 306 0.04 15.69 14.14
CA MET A 306 -0.03 14.26 13.80
C MET A 306 -0.59 13.46 14.99
N ARG A 307 -0.13 13.71 16.22
CA ARG A 307 -0.62 13.00 17.41
C ARG A 307 -2.12 13.13 17.59
N HIS A 308 -2.69 14.33 17.43
CA HIS A 308 -4.13 14.56 17.52
C HIS A 308 -4.89 13.83 16.42
N ALA A 309 -4.47 13.97 15.17
CA ALA A 309 -5.14 13.34 14.04
C ALA A 309 -5.10 11.79 14.11
N TYR A 310 -4.00 11.20 14.62
CA TYR A 310 -3.91 9.75 14.80
C TYR A 310 -4.78 9.23 15.96
N VAL A 311 -5.00 10.03 17.00
CA VAL A 311 -5.98 9.69 18.06
C VAL A 311 -7.38 9.59 17.48
N ASP A 312 -7.76 10.55 16.67
CA ASP A 312 -9.07 10.59 16.01
C ASP A 312 -9.20 9.43 15.00
N ARG A 313 -8.16 9.18 14.20
CA ARG A 313 -8.09 8.02 13.29
C ARG A 313 -8.38 6.71 14.03
N ASN A 314 -7.64 6.47 15.10
CA ASN A 314 -7.70 5.21 15.84
C ASN A 314 -9.03 5.02 16.58
N SER A 315 -9.70 6.12 16.92
CA SER A 315 -10.96 6.10 17.69
C SER A 315 -12.18 5.95 16.79
N TYR A 316 -12.17 6.58 15.59
CA TYR A 316 -13.40 6.83 14.84
C TYR A 316 -13.42 6.21 13.45
N LEU A 317 -12.25 5.98 12.80
CA LEU A 317 -12.23 5.55 11.43
C LEU A 317 -12.31 4.02 11.28
N GLY A 318 -12.94 3.58 10.20
CA GLY A 318 -13.08 2.19 9.81
C GLY A 318 -13.81 2.07 8.47
N ASP A 319 -14.10 0.85 8.05
CA ASP A 319 -14.83 0.57 6.81
C ASP A 319 -16.20 1.29 6.80
N PRO A 320 -16.47 2.18 5.83
CA PRO A 320 -17.70 2.97 5.77
C PRO A 320 -18.97 2.11 5.58
N ASP A 321 -18.85 0.86 5.12
CA ASP A 321 -19.97 -0.06 5.03
C ASP A 321 -20.40 -0.63 6.41
N PHE A 322 -19.54 -0.48 7.42
CA PHE A 322 -19.74 -1.02 8.77
C PHE A 322 -19.82 0.05 9.86
N VAL A 323 -19.15 1.20 9.67
CA VAL A 323 -19.11 2.28 10.66
C VAL A 323 -19.37 3.63 10.03
N LYS A 324 -20.03 4.52 10.78
CA LYS A 324 -20.23 5.90 10.37
C LYS A 324 -19.00 6.72 10.74
N ASN A 325 -18.12 6.97 9.78
CA ASN A 325 -16.96 7.83 9.96
C ASN A 325 -17.40 9.29 10.13
N PRO A 326 -16.99 10.04 11.19
CA PRO A 326 -17.41 11.42 11.43
C PRO A 326 -16.57 12.42 10.62
N ILE A 327 -16.46 12.23 9.30
CA ILE A 327 -15.55 12.98 8.41
C ILE A 327 -15.77 14.49 8.49
N ASP A 328 -17.05 14.95 8.42
CA ASP A 328 -17.38 16.37 8.48
C ASP A 328 -16.92 17.02 9.78
N HIS A 329 -16.91 16.27 10.89
CA HIS A 329 -16.42 16.74 12.17
C HIS A 329 -14.90 16.84 12.20
N LEU A 330 -14.20 15.80 11.76
CA LEU A 330 -12.74 15.72 11.79
C LEU A 330 -12.11 16.76 10.85
N LEU A 331 -12.75 17.04 9.72
CA LEU A 331 -12.28 18.07 8.77
C LEU A 331 -12.79 19.48 9.04
N ASN A 332 -13.53 19.69 10.13
CA ASN A 332 -14.05 21.00 10.50
C ASN A 332 -12.93 21.92 11.01
N ARG A 333 -12.84 23.13 10.47
CA ARG A 333 -11.81 24.11 10.84
C ARG A 333 -11.92 24.61 12.28
N ASP A 334 -13.13 24.69 12.84
CA ASP A 334 -13.32 25.06 14.24
C ASP A 334 -12.85 23.93 15.18
N TYR A 335 -13.03 22.67 14.78
CA TYR A 335 -12.47 21.53 15.48
C TYR A 335 -10.94 21.56 15.46
N ALA A 336 -10.34 21.76 14.29
CA ALA A 336 -8.88 21.90 14.17
C ALA A 336 -8.35 23.10 15.00
N ALA A 337 -9.10 24.19 15.10
CA ALA A 337 -8.72 25.32 15.94
C ALA A 337 -8.72 24.96 17.45
N LYS A 338 -9.65 24.11 17.89
CA LYS A 338 -9.65 23.59 19.28
C LYS A 338 -8.46 22.70 19.56
N LEU A 339 -8.13 21.78 18.64
CA LEU A 339 -6.95 20.92 18.75
C LEU A 339 -5.67 21.75 18.80
N ARG A 340 -5.55 22.74 17.93
CA ARG A 340 -4.42 23.69 17.91
C ARG A 340 -4.26 24.43 19.23
N ALA A 341 -5.35 24.87 19.84
CA ALA A 341 -5.34 25.57 21.12
C ALA A 341 -4.86 24.71 22.29
N ALA A 342 -4.94 23.38 22.17
CA ALA A 342 -4.45 22.42 23.15
C ALA A 342 -2.95 22.15 23.00
N ILE A 343 -2.30 22.55 21.90
CA ILE A 343 -0.86 22.36 21.66
C ILE A 343 -0.07 23.44 22.38
N GLU A 344 0.72 23.06 23.37
CA GLU A 344 1.62 23.96 24.09
C GLU A 344 2.87 24.26 23.25
N PRO A 345 3.22 25.55 22.99
CA PRO A 345 4.31 25.88 22.09
C PRO A 345 5.71 25.42 22.52
N GLN A 346 5.93 25.28 23.85
CA GLN A 346 7.26 25.01 24.42
C GLN A 346 7.36 23.64 25.10
N LYS A 347 6.30 22.82 25.05
CA LYS A 347 6.28 21.53 25.73
C LYS A 347 5.58 20.49 24.88
N ALA A 348 6.22 19.35 24.69
CA ALA A 348 5.58 18.21 24.07
C ALA A 348 4.42 17.70 24.93
N GLY A 349 3.30 17.40 24.33
CA GLY A 349 2.19 16.74 24.98
C GLY A 349 2.57 15.33 25.46
N VAL A 350 1.77 14.73 26.32
CA VAL A 350 1.92 13.35 26.79
C VAL A 350 0.94 12.48 25.99
N SER A 351 1.42 11.49 25.23
CA SER A 351 0.56 10.67 24.34
C SER A 351 -0.54 9.94 25.10
N GLN A 352 -0.29 9.53 26.36
CA GLN A 352 -1.28 8.87 27.22
C GLN A 352 -2.42 9.80 27.66
N ASP A 353 -2.19 11.11 27.68
CA ASP A 353 -3.22 12.11 28.04
C ASP A 353 -4.15 12.40 26.84
N ILE A 354 -3.67 12.19 25.62
CA ILE A 354 -4.48 12.21 24.39
C ILE A 354 -5.05 10.81 24.24
N LYS A 355 -6.27 10.58 24.69
CA LYS A 355 -6.92 9.25 24.61
C LYS A 355 -7.55 9.02 23.24
N PRO A 356 -7.55 7.79 22.72
CA PRO A 356 -6.76 6.62 23.09
C PRO A 356 -5.63 6.36 22.08
N GLY A 357 -4.43 6.07 22.52
CA GLY A 357 -3.47 5.42 21.66
C GLY A 357 -2.00 5.74 21.92
N VAL A 358 -1.17 4.71 21.79
CA VAL A 358 0.29 4.81 21.70
C VAL A 358 0.65 5.41 20.33
N ALA A 359 1.72 6.21 20.26
CA ALA A 359 2.21 6.76 19.00
C ALA A 359 2.46 5.65 17.97
N PRO A 360 1.93 5.77 16.73
CA PRO A 360 2.08 4.74 15.73
C PRO A 360 3.55 4.60 15.32
N HIS A 361 3.96 3.36 15.06
CA HIS A 361 5.17 3.05 14.33
C HIS A 361 4.76 2.81 12.88
N GLU A 362 5.15 3.68 11.95
CA GLU A 362 4.85 3.48 10.52
C GLU A 362 5.72 2.35 9.97
N GLY A 363 5.09 1.35 9.37
CA GLY A 363 5.76 0.30 8.61
C GLY A 363 6.28 0.80 7.26
N ASN A 364 7.39 0.25 6.78
CA ASN A 364 8.00 0.60 5.49
C ASN A 364 7.66 -0.42 4.37
N ASN A 365 6.55 -1.15 4.48
CA ASN A 365 6.30 -2.42 3.78
C ASN A 365 5.27 -2.33 2.64
N THR A 366 5.07 -1.16 2.09
CA THR A 366 4.09 -0.87 1.02
C THR A 366 4.80 -0.29 -0.20
N THR A 367 4.19 -0.35 -1.37
CA THR A 367 4.68 0.38 -2.55
C THR A 367 3.68 1.42 -3.02
N HIS A 368 4.22 2.53 -3.51
CA HIS A 368 3.46 3.63 -4.09
C HIS A 368 4.03 3.98 -5.46
N TYR A 369 3.15 4.34 -6.40
CA TYR A 369 3.57 4.90 -7.68
C TYR A 369 2.62 5.98 -8.17
N SER A 370 3.19 6.93 -8.92
CA SER A 370 2.47 8.10 -9.43
C SER A 370 2.73 8.28 -10.91
N ILE A 371 1.71 8.65 -11.65
CA ILE A 371 1.77 8.84 -13.09
C ILE A 371 1.01 10.11 -13.47
N VAL A 372 1.62 10.91 -14.33
CA VAL A 372 0.96 12.04 -15.00
C VAL A 372 1.19 11.91 -16.49
N ASP A 373 0.15 12.11 -17.31
CA ASP A 373 0.26 12.10 -18.76
C ASP A 373 0.26 13.51 -19.36
N LYS A 374 0.50 13.60 -20.66
CA LYS A 374 0.56 14.87 -21.40
C LYS A 374 -0.77 15.62 -21.47
N TRP A 375 -1.88 14.98 -21.16
CA TRP A 375 -3.20 15.61 -21.16
C TRP A 375 -3.57 16.18 -19.80
N GLY A 376 -2.79 15.89 -18.76
CA GLY A 376 -3.03 16.33 -17.38
C GLY A 376 -3.82 15.32 -16.54
N ASN A 377 -4.05 14.09 -17.03
CA ASN A 377 -4.55 13.05 -16.15
C ASN A 377 -3.45 12.65 -15.15
N ALA A 378 -3.82 12.50 -13.89
CA ALA A 378 -2.94 12.09 -12.81
C ALA A 378 -3.51 10.86 -12.10
N VAL A 379 -2.65 9.89 -11.80
CA VAL A 379 -2.99 8.67 -11.07
C VAL A 379 -1.97 8.44 -9.98
N SER A 380 -2.46 8.15 -8.78
CA SER A 380 -1.68 7.83 -7.59
C SER A 380 -2.17 6.51 -7.04
N VAL A 381 -1.28 5.53 -6.91
CA VAL A 381 -1.62 4.17 -6.47
C VAL A 381 -0.76 3.76 -5.30
N THR A 382 -1.42 3.33 -4.23
CA THR A 382 -0.79 2.63 -3.12
C THR A 382 -1.35 1.23 -3.07
N TYR A 383 -0.52 0.20 -3.20
CA TYR A 383 -0.97 -1.18 -3.07
C TYR A 383 0.10 -2.03 -2.38
N THR A 384 -0.33 -3.11 -1.75
CA THR A 384 0.50 -3.82 -0.79
C THR A 384 0.10 -5.29 -0.67
N LEU A 385 0.94 -6.05 0.00
CA LEU A 385 0.63 -7.34 0.60
C LEU A 385 0.46 -7.22 2.13
N ASN A 386 0.57 -6.02 2.70
CA ASN A 386 0.75 -5.57 4.06
C ASN A 386 2.24 -5.66 4.47
N ASP A 387 2.76 -6.80 4.94
CA ASP A 387 4.20 -6.98 5.16
C ASP A 387 4.95 -7.31 3.85
N TRP A 388 6.30 -7.22 3.86
CA TRP A 388 7.12 -7.71 2.76
C TRP A 388 6.84 -9.20 2.50
N PHE A 389 6.46 -9.52 1.27
CA PHE A 389 6.02 -10.87 0.85
C PHE A 389 4.77 -11.39 1.59
N GLY A 390 4.01 -10.53 2.24
CA GLY A 390 2.74 -10.82 2.89
C GLY A 390 2.83 -11.89 3.96
N ALA A 391 1.86 -12.78 3.97
CA ALA A 391 1.76 -13.87 4.94
C ALA A 391 2.87 -14.95 4.82
N GLY A 392 3.87 -14.75 3.94
CA GLY A 392 4.93 -15.72 3.67
C GLY A 392 4.42 -17.01 3.00
N VAL A 393 3.30 -16.94 2.28
CA VAL A 393 2.70 -18.09 1.58
C VAL A 393 2.27 -17.72 0.15
N MET A 394 2.18 -18.72 -0.71
CA MET A 394 1.79 -18.59 -2.10
C MET A 394 0.61 -19.50 -2.42
N ALA A 395 -0.27 -19.05 -3.31
CA ALA A 395 -1.23 -19.94 -3.97
C ALA A 395 -0.45 -20.89 -4.90
N SER A 396 -0.39 -22.16 -4.55
CA SER A 396 0.50 -23.13 -5.18
C SER A 396 0.38 -23.17 -6.71
N LYS A 397 1.51 -23.17 -7.42
CA LYS A 397 1.62 -23.19 -8.90
C LYS A 397 1.00 -22.01 -9.63
N THR A 398 0.66 -20.93 -8.94
CA THR A 398 0.14 -19.71 -9.58
C THR A 398 1.17 -18.58 -9.67
N GLY A 399 2.21 -18.61 -8.83
CA GLY A 399 3.13 -17.49 -8.63
C GLY A 399 2.52 -16.33 -7.85
N VAL A 400 1.32 -16.48 -7.29
CA VAL A 400 0.62 -15.44 -6.54
C VAL A 400 0.98 -15.53 -5.07
N ILE A 401 1.77 -14.58 -4.58
CA ILE A 401 2.03 -14.37 -3.15
C ILE A 401 0.76 -13.80 -2.52
N LEU A 402 0.41 -14.27 -1.32
CA LEU A 402 -0.80 -13.89 -0.61
C LEU A 402 -0.50 -12.91 0.53
N ASN A 403 -1.37 -11.94 0.70
CA ASN A 403 -1.28 -10.87 1.68
C ASN A 403 -1.44 -11.37 3.12
N ASP A 404 -1.07 -10.53 4.09
CA ASP A 404 -1.36 -10.66 5.52
C ASP A 404 -2.19 -9.46 6.03
N GLU A 405 -3.07 -8.94 5.20
CA GLU A 405 -3.85 -7.73 5.44
C GLU A 405 -4.84 -7.87 6.61
N MET A 406 -5.13 -9.09 7.07
CA MET A 406 -5.97 -9.30 8.24
C MET A 406 -5.33 -8.75 9.54
N ASP A 407 -4.01 -8.51 9.56
CA ASP A 407 -3.31 -7.90 10.70
C ASP A 407 -3.68 -6.42 10.90
N ASP A 408 -4.12 -5.75 9.84
CA ASP A 408 -4.55 -4.35 9.92
C ASP A 408 -5.90 -4.17 10.65
N PHE A 409 -6.63 -5.25 10.92
CA PHE A 409 -7.78 -5.18 11.82
C PHE A 409 -7.36 -5.11 13.30
N THR A 410 -8.27 -4.59 14.13
CA THR A 410 -8.18 -4.72 15.59
C THR A 410 -8.46 -6.15 16.00
N SER A 411 -7.44 -6.92 16.32
CA SER A 411 -7.56 -8.29 16.85
C SER A 411 -8.06 -8.29 18.29
N LYS A 412 -7.68 -7.27 19.08
CA LYS A 412 -8.16 -7.02 20.45
C LYS A 412 -7.97 -5.54 20.76
N VAL A 413 -9.02 -4.89 21.25
CA VAL A 413 -8.94 -3.47 21.66
C VAL A 413 -7.87 -3.27 22.73
N GLY A 414 -7.03 -2.26 22.55
CA GLY A 414 -5.93 -1.95 23.46
C GLY A 414 -4.65 -2.78 23.25
N VAL A 415 -4.64 -3.69 22.25
CA VAL A 415 -3.45 -4.48 21.89
C VAL A 415 -2.98 -4.01 20.49
N PRO A 416 -1.68 -3.73 20.32
CA PRO A 416 -1.13 -3.30 19.04
C PRO A 416 -1.12 -4.44 18.01
N ASN A 417 -1.24 -4.08 16.71
CA ASN A 417 -0.92 -4.97 15.61
C ASN A 417 0.62 -5.05 15.40
N MET A 418 1.10 -5.73 14.35
CA MET A 418 2.53 -5.85 14.06
C MET A 418 3.26 -4.50 13.88
N TYR A 419 2.54 -3.46 13.47
CA TYR A 419 3.06 -2.09 13.33
C TYR A 419 2.93 -1.23 14.60
N GLY A 420 2.52 -1.82 15.72
CA GLY A 420 2.32 -1.09 16.96
C GLY A 420 1.07 -0.20 16.99
N LEU A 421 0.17 -0.31 16.00
CA LEU A 421 -1.06 0.46 15.95
C LEU A 421 -2.10 -0.12 16.91
N ILE A 422 -2.57 0.71 17.84
CA ILE A 422 -3.66 0.38 18.75
C ILE A 422 -4.92 1.05 18.24
N GLN A 423 -5.88 0.26 17.77
CA GLN A 423 -7.11 0.74 17.16
C GLN A 423 -8.33 0.33 18.00
N GLY A 424 -9.44 1.06 17.78
CA GLY A 424 -10.69 0.84 18.49
C GLY A 424 -11.59 -0.22 17.84
N GLU A 425 -12.79 -0.39 18.43
CA GLU A 425 -13.85 -1.30 17.94
C GLU A 425 -14.29 -0.99 16.51
N ALA A 426 -14.16 0.26 16.05
CA ALA A 426 -14.52 0.65 14.68
C ALA A 426 -13.79 -0.17 13.62
N ASN A 427 -12.58 -0.66 13.93
CA ASN A 427 -11.78 -1.51 13.04
C ASN A 427 -11.74 -2.98 13.47
N ALA A 428 -12.62 -3.46 14.36
CA ALA A 428 -12.70 -4.88 14.71
C ALA A 428 -13.06 -5.75 13.51
N ILE A 429 -12.58 -7.00 13.51
CA ILE A 429 -12.80 -7.96 12.42
C ILE A 429 -14.30 -8.28 12.30
N ALA A 430 -14.81 -8.25 11.07
CA ALA A 430 -16.15 -8.74 10.73
C ALA A 430 -16.16 -9.36 9.33
N PRO A 431 -17.04 -10.33 9.04
CA PRO A 431 -17.17 -10.97 7.72
C PRO A 431 -17.37 -9.94 6.60
N GLY A 432 -16.55 -10.00 5.57
CA GLY A 432 -16.64 -9.11 4.40
C GLY A 432 -16.19 -7.66 4.62
N LYS A 433 -15.75 -7.30 5.81
CA LYS A 433 -15.24 -5.98 6.17
C LYS A 433 -13.84 -5.73 5.58
N THR A 434 -13.53 -4.48 5.28
CA THR A 434 -12.22 -4.02 4.85
C THR A 434 -11.45 -3.44 6.04
N PRO A 435 -10.16 -3.78 6.27
CA PRO A 435 -9.36 -3.19 7.35
C PRO A 435 -9.02 -1.72 7.07
N LEU A 436 -8.78 -0.96 8.15
CA LEU A 436 -8.46 0.47 8.11
C LEU A 436 -7.07 0.75 7.57
#